data_edf95a6809fec017e9f36dba6a85ba4c
#
_entry.id   edf95a6809fec017e9f36dba6a85ba4c
#
_cell.length_a   1.000
_cell.length_b   1.000
_cell.length_c   1.000
_cell.angle_alpha   90.00
_cell.angle_beta   90.00
_cell.angle_gamma   90.00
#
_symmetry.space_group_name_H-M   'P 1'
#
loop_
_entity.id
_entity.type
_entity.pdbx_description
1 polymer ?
#
loop_
_entity_poly.entity_id
_entity_poly.type
_entity_poly.pdbx_seq_one_letter_code
_entity_poly.pdbx_strand_id
1 'polypeptide(L)'
;AERANARLAASGVPGRIHLRKNNRDAEGNGFGCHENYLVRRRGDFWNDARTLVPHLVTRQILVGAGHIAGDGDTRPAGNGLRDLRDYVFSQRADQMWDAVSSATTRARPLINTRDEPHADVEHYRRMHVIVGDSNIAQGSTLLKVAAMDRRLDYLEHGGDLSDLALADPMRAIRDTCHDMTGGVLLERSDGRTITPLEMQAEHLGRLRDHVAQGIEVTALHEAALELWERGLQALRLQQPEIVDTELD
;
A
#
# COMPACT_ATOMS: atom_id res chain seq x y z
N ALA A 1 -2.08 20.89 11.18
CA ALA A 1 -1.92 21.36 12.58
C ALA A 1 -1.32 22.75 12.65
N GLU A 2 -0.24 23.07 11.94
CA GLU A 2 0.48 24.37 12.02
C GLU A 2 -0.42 25.58 11.77
N ARG A 3 -1.14 25.61 10.63
CA ARG A 3 -2.08 26.70 10.33
C ARG A 3 -3.17 26.86 11.39
N ALA A 4 -3.68 25.74 11.93
CA ALA A 4 -4.70 25.78 12.99
C ALA A 4 -4.10 26.32 14.29
N ASN A 5 -2.89 25.90 14.65
CA ASN A 5 -2.19 26.42 15.83
C ASN A 5 -1.86 27.91 15.72
N ALA A 6 -1.43 28.36 14.55
CA ALA A 6 -1.21 29.80 14.30
C ALA A 6 -2.52 30.61 14.46
N ARG A 7 -3.65 30.08 13.98
CA ARG A 7 -4.98 30.74 14.17
C ARG A 7 -5.42 30.76 15.64
N LEU A 8 -5.22 29.67 16.39
CA LEU A 8 -5.52 29.64 17.82
C LEU A 8 -4.70 30.69 18.57
N ALA A 9 -3.39 30.76 18.31
CA ALA A 9 -2.51 31.77 18.92
C ALA A 9 -2.96 33.21 18.58
N ALA A 10 -3.27 33.50 17.32
CA ALA A 10 -3.74 34.81 16.89
C ALA A 10 -5.08 35.19 17.51
N SER A 11 -5.93 34.23 17.85
CA SER A 11 -7.23 34.42 18.48
C SER A 11 -7.17 34.44 20.02
N GLY A 12 -5.98 34.34 20.63
CA GLY A 12 -5.80 34.26 22.07
C GLY A 12 -6.39 32.99 22.73
N VAL A 13 -6.69 31.97 21.94
CA VAL A 13 -7.22 30.69 22.46
C VAL A 13 -6.05 29.84 22.99
N PRO A 14 -6.02 29.47 24.28
CA PRO A 14 -4.94 28.66 24.84
C PRO A 14 -5.02 27.21 24.33
N GLY A 15 -3.85 26.57 24.23
CA GLY A 15 -3.74 25.17 23.84
C GLY A 15 -3.13 24.98 22.45
N ARG A 16 -2.93 23.71 22.09
CA ARG A 16 -2.29 23.33 20.83
C ARG A 16 -2.95 22.08 20.25
N ILE A 17 -3.17 22.07 18.94
CA ILE A 17 -3.67 20.92 18.20
C ILE A 17 -2.48 20.05 17.78
N HIS A 18 -2.50 18.78 18.14
CA HIS A 18 -1.57 17.78 17.67
C HIS A 18 -2.33 16.77 16.80
N LEU A 19 -1.84 16.54 15.59
CA LEU A 19 -2.30 15.43 14.75
C LEU A 19 -1.39 14.24 15.01
N ARG A 20 -2.00 13.13 15.36
CA ARG A 20 -1.30 11.86 15.57
C ARG A 20 -1.89 10.80 14.67
N LYS A 21 -1.06 9.91 14.16
CA LYS A 21 -1.46 8.71 13.42
C LYS A 21 -1.00 7.50 14.20
N ASN A 22 -1.81 6.45 14.20
CA ASN A 22 -1.48 5.21 14.89
C ASN A 22 -2.04 4.03 14.09
N ASN A 23 -1.24 2.99 13.93
CA ASN A 23 -1.62 1.76 13.24
C ASN A 23 -1.89 0.62 14.22
N ARG A 24 -1.27 0.66 15.40
CA ARG A 24 -1.46 -0.32 16.50
C ARG A 24 -1.40 0.40 17.85
N ASP A 25 -2.09 -0.14 18.84
CA ASP A 25 -1.91 0.25 20.23
C ASP A 25 -0.89 -0.66 20.95
N ALA A 26 -0.66 -0.36 22.24
CA ALA A 26 0.28 -1.12 23.07
C ALA A 26 -0.18 -2.57 23.34
N GLU A 27 -1.47 -2.86 23.15
CA GLU A 27 -2.07 -4.19 23.31
C GLU A 27 -2.09 -4.99 22.01
N GLY A 28 -1.56 -4.42 20.90
CA GLY A 28 -1.48 -5.06 19.60
C GLY A 28 -2.75 -4.94 18.77
N ASN A 29 -3.75 -4.15 19.17
CA ASN A 29 -4.95 -3.93 18.36
C ASN A 29 -4.61 -3.04 17.15
N GLY A 30 -5.00 -3.47 15.96
CA GLY A 30 -4.78 -2.73 14.72
C GLY A 30 -5.90 -1.74 14.44
N PHE A 31 -5.52 -0.51 14.07
CA PHE A 31 -6.44 0.51 13.55
C PHE A 31 -6.48 0.48 12.02
N GLY A 32 -7.65 0.77 11.44
CA GLY A 32 -7.81 0.81 9.98
C GLY A 32 -7.15 2.03 9.35
N CYS A 33 -6.49 1.83 8.21
CA CYS A 33 -6.16 2.88 7.27
C CYS A 33 -6.87 2.55 5.96
N HIS A 34 -7.99 3.21 5.70
CA HIS A 34 -8.85 2.90 4.57
C HIS A 34 -8.61 3.89 3.44
N GLU A 35 -8.37 3.35 2.26
CA GLU A 35 -8.29 4.11 1.02
C GLU A 35 -9.58 3.86 0.22
N ASN A 36 -10.16 4.91 -0.34
CA ASN A 36 -11.37 4.81 -1.13
C ASN A 36 -11.14 5.50 -2.47
N TYR A 37 -11.27 4.73 -3.53
CA TYR A 37 -11.12 5.21 -4.90
C TYR A 37 -12.46 5.09 -5.62
N LEU A 38 -12.81 6.13 -6.34
CA LEU A 38 -13.99 6.13 -7.20
C LEU A 38 -13.58 5.57 -8.56
N VAL A 39 -14.15 4.44 -8.92
CA VAL A 39 -13.87 3.77 -10.20
C VAL A 39 -15.12 3.72 -11.07
N ARG A 40 -14.95 3.74 -12.38
CA ARG A 40 -16.06 3.58 -13.31
C ARG A 40 -16.71 2.20 -13.15
N ARG A 41 -18.02 2.14 -13.23
CA ARG A 41 -18.77 0.88 -13.19
C ARG A 41 -18.59 0.14 -14.51
N ARG A 42 -17.64 -0.78 -14.53
CA ARG A 42 -17.33 -1.66 -15.65
C ARG A 42 -17.68 -3.10 -15.30
N GLY A 43 -17.75 -3.98 -16.31
CA GLY A 43 -18.31 -5.33 -16.16
C GLY A 43 -17.54 -6.28 -15.25
N ASP A 44 -16.25 -6.07 -15.00
CA ASP A 44 -15.41 -7.06 -14.29
C ASP A 44 -14.63 -6.47 -13.10
N PHE A 45 -15.35 -5.86 -12.18
CA PHE A 45 -14.79 -5.32 -10.94
C PHE A 45 -13.99 -6.35 -10.12
N TRP A 46 -14.45 -7.60 -10.09
CA TRP A 46 -13.80 -8.66 -9.33
C TRP A 46 -12.42 -9.00 -9.91
N ASN A 47 -12.32 -9.01 -11.23
CA ASN A 47 -11.05 -9.19 -11.90
C ASN A 47 -10.11 -8.01 -11.63
N ASP A 48 -10.59 -6.79 -11.82
CA ASP A 48 -9.83 -5.57 -11.52
C ASP A 48 -9.31 -5.59 -10.07
N ALA A 49 -10.17 -5.92 -9.09
CA ALA A 49 -9.76 -6.03 -7.70
C ALA A 49 -8.66 -7.07 -7.47
N ARG A 50 -8.76 -8.25 -8.12
CA ARG A 50 -7.75 -9.31 -8.00
C ARG A 50 -6.42 -8.93 -8.62
N THR A 51 -6.41 -8.24 -9.75
CA THR A 51 -5.18 -7.81 -10.43
C THR A 51 -4.41 -6.73 -9.66
N LEU A 52 -5.08 -6.02 -8.72
CA LEU A 52 -4.45 -5.06 -7.83
C LEU A 52 -3.76 -5.70 -6.60
N VAL A 53 -4.13 -6.94 -6.25
CA VAL A 53 -3.61 -7.63 -5.07
C VAL A 53 -2.08 -7.72 -5.03
N PRO A 54 -1.36 -8.08 -6.12
CA PRO A 54 0.10 -8.16 -6.09
C PRO A 54 0.78 -6.85 -5.72
N HIS A 55 0.27 -5.73 -6.26
CA HIS A 55 0.75 -4.42 -5.85
C HIS A 55 0.48 -4.14 -4.37
N LEU A 56 -0.74 -4.40 -3.90
CA LEU A 56 -1.12 -4.13 -2.51
C LEU A 56 -0.32 -4.97 -1.51
N VAL A 57 0.04 -6.19 -1.89
CA VAL A 57 0.90 -7.09 -1.10
C VAL A 57 2.31 -6.53 -0.99
N THR A 58 2.89 -6.08 -2.11
CA THR A 58 4.32 -5.74 -2.19
C THR A 58 4.63 -4.26 -1.95
N ARG A 59 3.66 -3.34 -2.06
CA ARG A 59 3.90 -1.89 -1.89
C ARG A 59 4.38 -1.49 -0.50
N GLN A 60 4.21 -2.35 0.51
CA GLN A 60 4.65 -2.08 1.87
C GLN A 60 6.16 -1.88 2.01
N ILE A 61 6.98 -2.39 1.07
CA ILE A 61 8.42 -2.14 1.04
C ILE A 61 8.76 -0.65 0.80
N LEU A 62 7.78 0.13 0.32
CA LEU A 62 7.92 1.57 0.02
C LEU A 62 7.04 2.45 0.91
N VAL A 63 5.86 1.95 1.28
CA VAL A 63 4.83 2.75 1.96
C VAL A 63 4.31 2.10 3.24
N GLY A 64 5.01 1.13 3.78
CA GLY A 64 4.80 0.65 5.14
C GLY A 64 5.26 1.71 6.14
N ALA A 65 4.65 1.76 7.33
CA ALA A 65 5.01 2.74 8.36
C ALA A 65 6.04 2.19 9.36
N GLY A 66 6.58 1.02 9.08
CA GLY A 66 7.57 0.36 9.91
C GLY A 66 7.09 -0.04 11.31
N HIS A 67 7.63 -1.11 11.83
CA HIS A 67 7.36 -1.56 13.19
C HIS A 67 8.52 -2.44 13.69
N ILE A 68 8.82 -2.37 14.99
CA ILE A 68 9.68 -3.34 15.65
C ILE A 68 8.78 -4.47 16.14
N ALA A 69 8.92 -5.66 15.54
CA ALA A 69 8.12 -6.83 15.91
C ALA A 69 8.39 -7.23 17.37
N GLY A 70 7.33 -7.48 18.11
CA GLY A 70 7.36 -7.88 19.53
C GLY A 70 6.84 -9.30 19.76
N ASP A 71 6.83 -9.76 21.02
CA ASP A 71 6.45 -11.12 21.42
C ASP A 71 4.99 -11.51 21.06
N GLY A 72 4.14 -10.54 20.74
CA GLY A 72 2.74 -10.75 20.35
C GLY A 72 2.51 -10.82 18.84
N ASP A 73 3.54 -10.65 18.02
CA ASP A 73 3.39 -10.67 16.58
C ASP A 73 3.45 -12.11 16.04
N THR A 74 2.46 -12.48 15.23
CA THR A 74 2.41 -13.80 14.59
C THR A 74 3.48 -13.88 13.51
N ARG A 75 4.55 -14.63 13.77
CA ARG A 75 5.55 -14.96 12.75
C ARG A 75 5.13 -16.19 11.96
N PRO A 76 5.40 -16.22 10.64
CA PRO A 76 5.34 -17.48 9.92
C PRO A 76 6.30 -18.48 10.57
N ALA A 77 5.80 -19.64 10.95
CA ALA A 77 6.64 -20.71 11.46
C ALA A 77 7.53 -21.21 10.31
N GLY A 78 8.83 -20.87 10.30
CA GLY A 78 9.71 -21.44 9.28
C GLY A 78 11.15 -20.97 9.27
N ASN A 79 11.48 -19.76 9.61
CA ASN A 79 12.82 -19.22 9.29
C ASN A 79 13.80 -19.09 10.47
N GLY A 80 13.51 -19.66 11.64
CA GLY A 80 14.52 -19.76 12.71
C GLY A 80 15.08 -18.44 13.28
N LEU A 81 14.72 -17.31 12.74
CA LEU A 81 15.16 -15.98 13.17
C LEU A 81 14.26 -15.46 14.28
N ARG A 82 14.60 -15.83 15.52
CA ARG A 82 14.01 -15.29 16.74
C ARG A 82 14.89 -14.22 17.35
N ASP A 83 15.41 -13.30 16.59
CA ASP A 83 16.02 -12.13 17.19
C ASP A 83 14.98 -11.01 17.23
N LEU A 84 14.56 -10.67 18.42
CA LEU A 84 13.41 -9.86 18.81
C LEU A 84 13.54 -8.36 18.48
N ARG A 85 14.43 -8.02 17.62
CA ARG A 85 14.68 -6.65 17.16
C ARG A 85 14.46 -6.51 15.66
N ASP A 86 13.71 -7.43 15.09
CA ASP A 86 13.46 -7.41 13.66
C ASP A 86 12.48 -6.29 13.36
N TYR A 87 12.96 -5.30 12.67
CA TYR A 87 12.13 -4.29 12.04
C TYR A 87 11.33 -4.95 10.91
N VAL A 88 10.08 -4.55 10.73
CA VAL A 88 9.20 -5.02 9.66
C VAL A 88 8.60 -3.84 8.92
N PHE A 89 8.30 -4.01 7.62
CA PHE A 89 7.82 -2.91 6.79
C PHE A 89 6.45 -2.39 7.19
N SER A 90 5.54 -3.24 7.66
CA SER A 90 4.16 -2.83 7.94
C SER A 90 3.72 -3.22 9.34
N GLN A 91 3.00 -2.32 10.01
CA GLN A 91 2.38 -2.60 11.30
C GLN A 91 1.13 -3.47 11.20
N ARG A 92 0.55 -3.64 10.00
CA ARG A 92 -0.77 -4.24 9.82
C ARG A 92 -0.79 -5.46 8.91
N ALA A 93 0.28 -5.76 8.18
CA ALA A 93 0.33 -6.86 7.20
C ALA A 93 -0.07 -8.21 7.81
N ASP A 94 0.41 -8.53 9.01
CA ASP A 94 0.11 -9.78 9.72
C ASP A 94 -1.36 -9.93 10.15
N GLN A 95 -2.12 -8.85 10.13
CA GLN A 95 -3.53 -8.83 10.53
C GLN A 95 -4.51 -8.98 9.35
N MET A 96 -4.01 -9.19 8.14
CA MET A 96 -4.83 -9.43 6.95
C MET A 96 -5.09 -10.93 6.77
N TRP A 97 -6.35 -11.29 6.47
CA TRP A 97 -6.79 -12.69 6.44
C TRP A 97 -7.41 -13.11 5.11
N ASP A 98 -7.72 -12.16 4.23
CA ASP A 98 -8.31 -12.44 2.93
C ASP A 98 -7.80 -11.44 1.88
N ALA A 99 -7.74 -11.83 0.63
CA ALA A 99 -7.30 -10.94 -0.43
C ALA A 99 -8.45 -9.99 -0.86
N VAL A 100 -9.59 -10.55 -1.21
CA VAL A 100 -10.77 -9.80 -1.71
C VAL A 100 -12.03 -10.39 -1.11
N SER A 101 -12.77 -9.61 -0.34
CA SER A 101 -13.98 -10.10 0.33
C SER A 101 -15.00 -8.98 0.57
N SER A 102 -16.28 -9.33 0.66
CA SER A 102 -17.33 -8.42 1.14
C SER A 102 -17.52 -8.45 2.65
N ALA A 103 -16.90 -9.40 3.35
CA ALA A 103 -16.94 -9.51 4.80
C ALA A 103 -16.08 -8.42 5.47
N THR A 104 -16.63 -7.74 6.48
CA THR A 104 -15.94 -6.58 7.07
C THR A 104 -15.22 -6.89 8.37
N THR A 105 -15.81 -7.71 9.24
CA THR A 105 -15.39 -7.77 10.64
C THR A 105 -14.41 -8.90 10.94
N ARG A 106 -14.51 -10.02 10.24
CA ARG A 106 -13.68 -11.21 10.52
C ARG A 106 -12.60 -11.47 9.48
N ALA A 107 -12.84 -11.10 8.22
CA ALA A 107 -11.94 -11.44 7.13
C ALA A 107 -10.79 -10.44 6.93
N ARG A 108 -10.92 -9.19 7.41
CA ARG A 108 -9.92 -8.11 7.19
C ARG A 108 -9.26 -8.23 5.81
N PRO A 109 -10.03 -8.09 4.71
CA PRO A 109 -9.50 -8.30 3.38
C PRO A 109 -8.58 -7.15 2.97
N LEU A 110 -7.71 -7.38 1.97
CA LEU A 110 -6.94 -6.31 1.36
C LEU A 110 -7.86 -5.33 0.64
N ILE A 111 -8.86 -5.87 -0.09
CA ILE A 111 -9.90 -5.10 -0.77
C ILE A 111 -11.26 -5.56 -0.28
N ASN A 112 -12.06 -4.60 0.20
CA ASN A 112 -13.46 -4.84 0.53
C ASN A 112 -14.34 -4.50 -0.68
N THR A 113 -15.20 -5.41 -1.05
CA THR A 113 -16.01 -5.32 -2.27
C THR A 113 -17.43 -4.77 -2.06
N ARG A 114 -17.71 -4.19 -0.89
CA ARG A 114 -18.97 -3.47 -0.68
C ARG A 114 -19.12 -2.32 -1.66
N ASP A 115 -20.27 -2.29 -2.31
CA ASP A 115 -20.60 -1.29 -3.30
C ASP A 115 -21.36 -0.11 -2.67
N GLU A 116 -20.62 0.84 -2.15
CA GLU A 116 -21.14 2.05 -1.49
C GLU A 116 -20.35 3.27 -2.01
N PRO A 117 -20.59 3.75 -3.25
CA PRO A 117 -19.69 4.69 -3.90
C PRO A 117 -19.76 6.12 -3.35
N HIS A 118 -20.80 6.51 -2.61
CA HIS A 118 -21.08 7.91 -2.20
C HIS A 118 -21.06 8.88 -3.40
N ALA A 119 -21.46 8.40 -4.57
CA ALA A 119 -21.53 9.08 -5.85
C ALA A 119 -22.67 8.49 -6.67
N ASP A 120 -22.80 8.85 -7.96
CA ASP A 120 -23.76 8.26 -8.87
C ASP A 120 -23.51 6.74 -9.02
N VAL A 121 -24.39 5.95 -8.42
CA VAL A 121 -24.28 4.49 -8.34
C VAL A 121 -24.46 3.79 -9.68
N GLU A 122 -25.04 4.46 -10.68
CA GLU A 122 -25.20 3.89 -12.03
C GLU A 122 -23.89 3.92 -12.83
N HIS A 123 -23.05 4.94 -12.56
CA HIS A 123 -21.82 5.18 -13.29
C HIS A 123 -20.56 4.78 -12.53
N TYR A 124 -20.60 4.79 -11.19
CA TYR A 124 -19.42 4.63 -10.36
C TYR A 124 -19.56 3.54 -9.32
N ARG A 125 -18.42 3.05 -8.88
CA ARG A 125 -18.25 2.08 -7.81
C ARG A 125 -17.09 2.48 -6.90
N ARG A 126 -17.14 2.09 -5.65
CA ARG A 126 -16.06 2.27 -4.70
C ARG A 126 -15.07 1.10 -4.75
N MET A 127 -13.82 1.37 -5.05
CA MET A 127 -12.71 0.47 -4.73
C MET A 127 -12.23 0.79 -3.31
N HIS A 128 -12.55 -0.09 -2.38
CA HIS A 128 -12.27 0.10 -0.95
C HIS A 128 -11.09 -0.75 -0.54
N VAL A 129 -9.92 -0.14 -0.40
CA VAL A 129 -8.68 -0.78 0.04
C VAL A 129 -8.55 -0.62 1.56
N ILE A 130 -8.32 -1.74 2.26
CA ILE A 130 -8.22 -1.79 3.73
C ILE A 130 -6.77 -2.02 4.18
N VAL A 131 -5.97 -2.67 3.35
CA VAL A 131 -4.56 -2.96 3.63
C VAL A 131 -3.71 -1.70 3.54
N GLY A 132 -2.72 -1.63 4.38
CA GLY A 132 -1.75 -0.55 4.43
C GLY A 132 -1.79 0.21 5.75
N ASP A 133 -0.75 0.96 5.98
CA ASP A 133 -0.53 1.73 7.20
C ASP A 133 -0.91 3.19 7.03
N SER A 134 -1.25 3.86 8.12
CA SER A 134 -1.28 5.32 8.19
C SER A 134 0.14 5.84 8.22
N ASN A 135 0.52 6.58 7.21
CA ASN A 135 1.87 7.11 7.03
C ASN A 135 2.04 8.47 7.73
N ILE A 136 3.20 8.71 8.34
CA ILE A 136 3.56 10.00 8.92
C ILE A 136 4.13 10.90 7.84
N ALA A 137 5.02 10.38 6.99
CA ALA A 137 5.59 11.12 5.87
C ALA A 137 4.54 11.42 4.80
N GLN A 138 4.60 12.63 4.26
CA GLN A 138 3.69 13.05 3.19
C GLN A 138 4.02 12.34 1.87
N GLY A 139 5.30 12.07 1.62
CA GLY A 139 5.76 11.33 0.45
C GLY A 139 5.19 9.91 0.40
N SER A 140 5.24 9.17 1.51
CA SER A 140 4.61 7.84 1.60
C SER A 140 3.10 7.89 1.30
N THR A 141 2.41 8.91 1.82
CA THR A 141 0.98 9.09 1.55
C THR A 141 0.73 9.42 0.07
N LEU A 142 1.52 10.32 -0.50
CA LEU A 142 1.45 10.70 -1.92
C LEU A 142 1.68 9.48 -2.81
N LEU A 143 2.79 8.77 -2.59
CA LEU A 143 3.15 7.57 -3.35
C LEU A 143 2.05 6.51 -3.28
N LYS A 144 1.55 6.22 -2.09
CA LYS A 144 0.49 5.23 -1.87
C LYS A 144 -0.77 5.52 -2.67
N VAL A 145 -1.24 6.76 -2.61
CA VAL A 145 -2.50 7.16 -3.25
C VAL A 145 -2.32 7.31 -4.77
N ALA A 146 -1.29 8.01 -5.21
CA ALA A 146 -1.04 8.25 -6.63
C ALA A 146 -0.70 6.97 -7.40
N ALA A 147 0.09 6.07 -6.79
CA ALA A 147 0.39 4.78 -7.41
C ALA A 147 -0.87 3.93 -7.62
N MET A 148 -1.80 3.96 -6.68
CA MET A 148 -3.07 3.24 -6.80
C MET A 148 -3.98 3.89 -7.85
N ASP A 149 -4.09 5.21 -7.83
CA ASP A 149 -4.87 5.96 -8.81
C ASP A 149 -4.40 5.69 -10.24
N ARG A 150 -3.08 5.74 -10.49
CA ARG A 150 -2.52 5.42 -11.82
C ARG A 150 -2.77 3.98 -12.27
N ARG A 151 -2.84 3.01 -11.33
CA ARG A 151 -3.21 1.63 -11.70
C ARG A 151 -4.66 1.49 -12.08
N LEU A 152 -5.54 2.16 -11.36
CA LEU A 152 -6.96 2.17 -11.69
C LEU A 152 -7.18 2.81 -13.07
N ASP A 153 -6.49 3.90 -13.35
CA ASP A 153 -6.49 4.53 -14.66
C ASP A 153 -5.96 3.59 -15.76
N TYR A 154 -4.85 2.90 -15.52
CA TYR A 154 -4.30 1.90 -16.42
C TYR A 154 -5.30 0.79 -16.76
N LEU A 155 -5.97 0.24 -15.75
CA LEU A 155 -7.02 -0.77 -15.94
C LEU A 155 -8.24 -0.18 -16.69
N GLU A 156 -8.66 1.05 -16.37
CA GLU A 156 -9.76 1.73 -17.05
C GLU A 156 -9.49 1.99 -18.53
N HIS A 157 -8.22 2.08 -18.93
CA HIS A 157 -7.79 2.19 -20.33
C HIS A 157 -7.51 0.82 -21.00
N GLY A 158 -7.89 -0.28 -20.35
CA GLY A 158 -7.75 -1.63 -20.91
C GLY A 158 -6.40 -2.29 -20.67
N GLY A 159 -5.59 -1.74 -19.77
CA GLY A 159 -4.37 -2.39 -19.31
C GLY A 159 -4.64 -3.72 -18.60
N ASP A 160 -3.67 -4.63 -18.64
CA ASP A 160 -3.76 -5.94 -17.98
C ASP A 160 -2.61 -6.13 -16.99
N LEU A 161 -2.93 -6.60 -15.78
CA LEU A 161 -2.02 -6.94 -14.70
C LEU A 161 -2.21 -8.40 -14.23
N SER A 162 -3.02 -9.19 -14.92
CA SER A 162 -3.41 -10.54 -14.52
C SER A 162 -2.23 -11.52 -14.49
N ASP A 163 -1.23 -11.29 -15.32
CA ASP A 163 -0.01 -12.09 -15.37
C ASP A 163 0.87 -11.95 -14.12
N LEU A 164 0.65 -10.91 -13.29
CA LEU A 164 1.36 -10.69 -12.03
C LEU A 164 0.71 -11.38 -10.83
N ALA A 165 -0.36 -12.12 -11.02
CA ALA A 165 -1.11 -12.77 -9.95
C ALA A 165 -0.23 -13.66 -9.06
N LEU A 166 -0.38 -13.53 -7.74
CA LEU A 166 0.31 -14.34 -6.73
C LEU A 166 -0.48 -15.63 -6.43
N ALA A 167 0.23 -16.74 -6.23
CA ALA A 167 -0.37 -18.03 -5.89
C ALA A 167 -1.02 -18.00 -4.50
N ASP A 168 -0.33 -17.42 -3.52
CA ASP A 168 -0.83 -17.23 -2.14
C ASP A 168 -0.56 -15.79 -1.67
N PRO A 169 -1.49 -14.86 -1.90
CA PRO A 169 -1.33 -13.46 -1.47
C PRO A 169 -1.21 -13.28 0.05
N MET A 170 -1.83 -14.16 0.84
CA MET A 170 -1.83 -14.04 2.29
C MET A 170 -0.51 -14.51 2.91
N ARG A 171 0.16 -15.46 2.31
CA ARG A 171 1.53 -15.80 2.62
C ARG A 171 2.48 -14.71 2.14
N ALA A 172 2.34 -14.31 0.90
CA ALA A 172 3.20 -13.32 0.25
C ALA A 172 3.24 -11.97 1.00
N ILE A 173 2.11 -11.50 1.55
CA ILE A 173 2.08 -10.24 2.30
C ILE A 173 2.91 -10.32 3.60
N ARG A 174 2.91 -11.46 4.28
CA ARG A 174 3.71 -11.70 5.47
C ARG A 174 5.18 -11.85 5.14
N ASP A 175 5.50 -12.68 4.13
CA ASP A 175 6.87 -12.88 3.68
C ASP A 175 7.49 -11.54 3.25
N THR A 176 6.75 -10.70 2.51
CA THR A 176 7.18 -9.34 2.15
C THR A 176 7.37 -8.44 3.37
N CYS A 177 6.47 -8.51 4.34
CA CYS A 177 6.52 -7.66 5.54
C CYS A 177 7.78 -7.90 6.37
N HIS A 178 8.21 -9.15 6.47
CA HIS A 178 9.30 -9.59 7.33
C HIS A 178 10.67 -9.66 6.61
N ASP A 179 10.72 -9.41 5.31
CA ASP A 179 11.99 -9.37 4.56
C ASP A 179 12.39 -7.92 4.24
N MET A 180 13.24 -7.36 5.08
CA MET A 180 13.74 -5.99 4.93
C MET A 180 14.65 -5.78 3.71
N THR A 181 15.01 -6.84 2.99
CA THR A 181 15.79 -6.74 1.76
C THR A 181 14.92 -6.50 0.52
N GLY A 182 13.61 -6.83 0.62
CA GLY A 182 12.69 -6.85 -0.52
C GLY A 182 13.03 -7.93 -1.56
N GLY A 183 13.87 -8.90 -1.17
CA GLY A 183 14.40 -9.95 -2.05
C GLY A 183 13.75 -11.32 -1.88
N VAL A 184 12.81 -11.50 -0.94
CA VAL A 184 12.08 -12.75 -0.75
C VAL A 184 11.40 -13.20 -2.04
N LEU A 185 11.48 -14.49 -2.36
CA LEU A 185 10.85 -15.05 -3.55
C LEU A 185 9.37 -15.35 -3.30
N LEU A 186 8.50 -14.65 -4.00
CA LEU A 186 7.05 -14.85 -4.01
C LEU A 186 6.66 -15.73 -5.20
N GLU A 187 5.82 -16.73 -4.97
CA GLU A 187 5.30 -17.59 -6.03
C GLU A 187 4.14 -16.90 -6.77
N ARG A 188 4.21 -16.87 -8.10
CA ARG A 188 3.14 -16.40 -8.98
C ARG A 188 2.21 -17.55 -9.35
N SER A 189 0.98 -17.23 -9.74
CA SER A 189 -0.03 -18.21 -10.16
C SER A 189 0.38 -19.06 -11.38
N ASP A 190 1.36 -18.60 -12.15
CA ASP A 190 1.93 -19.31 -13.29
C ASP A 190 3.13 -20.21 -12.95
N GLY A 191 3.46 -20.36 -11.65
CA GLY A 191 4.56 -21.17 -11.13
C GLY A 191 5.94 -20.50 -11.20
N ARG A 192 6.05 -19.29 -11.73
CA ARG A 192 7.29 -18.49 -11.66
C ARG A 192 7.39 -17.79 -10.31
N THR A 193 8.57 -17.32 -9.99
CA THR A 193 8.82 -16.52 -8.79
C THR A 193 9.17 -15.09 -9.15
N ILE A 194 8.90 -14.17 -8.22
CA ILE A 194 9.20 -12.74 -8.34
C ILE A 194 9.49 -12.17 -6.96
N THR A 195 10.42 -11.24 -6.84
CA THR A 195 10.65 -10.53 -5.59
C THR A 195 9.68 -9.34 -5.43
N PRO A 196 9.41 -8.84 -4.21
CA PRO A 196 8.67 -7.60 -4.01
C PRO A 196 9.25 -6.41 -4.76
N LEU A 197 10.58 -6.29 -4.82
CA LEU A 197 11.28 -5.26 -5.60
C LEU A 197 10.99 -5.35 -7.09
N GLU A 198 11.09 -6.56 -7.67
CA GLU A 198 10.79 -6.79 -9.09
C GLU A 198 9.32 -6.57 -9.38
N MET A 199 8.42 -7.01 -8.50
CA MET A 199 6.98 -6.79 -8.63
C MET A 199 6.66 -5.28 -8.70
N GLN A 200 7.21 -4.48 -7.79
CA GLN A 200 7.00 -3.04 -7.79
C GLN A 200 7.66 -2.35 -8.98
N ALA A 201 8.83 -2.82 -9.43
CA ALA A 201 9.47 -2.30 -10.65
C ALA A 201 8.66 -2.60 -11.91
N GLU A 202 8.09 -3.81 -12.03
CA GLU A 202 7.22 -4.19 -13.15
C GLU A 202 5.96 -3.31 -13.21
N HIS A 203 5.34 -3.07 -12.05
CA HIS A 203 4.21 -2.16 -11.98
C HIS A 203 4.57 -0.73 -12.40
N LEU A 204 5.70 -0.21 -11.91
CA LEU A 204 6.17 1.14 -12.27
C LEU A 204 6.46 1.23 -13.77
N GLY A 205 7.12 0.22 -14.35
CA GLY A 205 7.44 0.16 -15.77
C GLY A 205 6.19 0.27 -16.64
N ARG A 206 5.17 -0.56 -16.37
CA ARG A 206 3.90 -0.53 -17.12
C ARG A 206 3.18 0.82 -17.02
N LEU A 207 3.21 1.46 -15.85
CA LEU A 207 2.61 2.78 -15.69
C LEU A 207 3.40 3.87 -16.43
N ARG A 208 4.72 3.79 -16.47
CA ARG A 208 5.57 4.69 -17.27
C ARG A 208 5.30 4.52 -18.77
N ASP A 209 5.18 3.30 -19.24
CA ASP A 209 4.84 3.01 -20.63
C ASP A 209 3.45 3.54 -20.99
N HIS A 210 2.48 3.43 -20.08
CA HIS A 210 1.14 3.96 -20.24
C HIS A 210 1.15 5.51 -20.36
N VAL A 211 1.89 6.19 -19.51
CA VAL A 211 2.09 7.64 -19.56
C VAL A 211 2.76 8.05 -20.89
N ALA A 212 3.76 7.29 -21.33
CA ALA A 212 4.46 7.54 -22.59
C ALA A 212 3.55 7.42 -23.84
N GLN A 213 2.41 6.75 -23.73
CA GLN A 213 1.38 6.68 -24.77
C GLN A 213 0.49 7.94 -24.83
N GLY A 214 0.80 8.98 -24.04
CA GLY A 214 0.11 10.26 -24.08
C GLY A 214 -1.03 10.40 -23.08
N ILE A 215 -1.08 9.55 -22.07
CA ILE A 215 -2.04 9.68 -20.96
C ILE A 215 -1.67 10.87 -20.09
N GLU A 216 -2.65 11.72 -19.84
CA GLU A 216 -2.47 12.93 -19.02
C GLU A 216 -2.16 12.57 -17.57
N VAL A 217 -1.14 13.20 -17.02
CA VAL A 217 -0.73 13.07 -15.62
C VAL A 217 -0.56 14.45 -15.00
N THR A 218 -0.85 14.53 -13.72
CA THR A 218 -0.63 15.76 -12.94
C THR A 218 0.81 15.81 -12.42
N ALA A 219 1.28 16.99 -12.02
CA ALA A 219 2.58 17.14 -11.37
C ALA A 219 2.73 16.27 -10.10
N LEU A 220 1.61 15.99 -9.39
CA LEU A 220 1.64 15.07 -8.24
C LEU A 220 1.85 13.61 -8.67
N HIS A 221 1.29 13.20 -9.80
CA HIS A 221 1.52 11.86 -10.34
C HIS A 221 2.99 11.70 -10.77
N GLU A 222 3.55 12.69 -11.46
CA GLU A 222 4.97 12.66 -11.84
C GLU A 222 5.88 12.55 -10.60
N ALA A 223 5.66 13.41 -9.62
CA ALA A 223 6.43 13.37 -8.36
C ALA A 223 6.32 12.01 -7.65
N ALA A 224 5.14 11.39 -7.68
CA ALA A 224 4.96 10.05 -7.10
C ALA A 224 5.70 8.96 -7.88
N LEU A 225 5.68 9.00 -9.22
CA LEU A 225 6.41 8.03 -10.05
C LEU A 225 7.93 8.16 -9.87
N GLU A 226 8.43 9.40 -9.76
CA GLU A 226 9.85 9.67 -9.46
C GLU A 226 10.24 9.19 -8.06
N LEU A 227 9.41 9.47 -7.05
CA LEU A 227 9.65 9.00 -5.69
C LEU A 227 9.63 7.47 -5.61
N TRP A 228 8.74 6.83 -6.36
CA TRP A 228 8.69 5.37 -6.44
C TRP A 228 9.99 4.79 -7.01
N GLU A 229 10.48 5.36 -8.09
CA GLU A 229 11.74 4.93 -8.72
C GLU A 229 12.93 5.08 -7.77
N ARG A 230 13.02 6.23 -7.08
CA ARG A 230 14.08 6.48 -6.07
C ARG A 230 13.95 5.54 -4.87
N GLY A 231 12.73 5.24 -4.41
CA GLY A 231 12.51 4.27 -3.34
C GLY A 231 12.96 2.86 -3.72
N LEU A 232 12.67 2.41 -4.95
CA LEU A 232 13.18 1.13 -5.45
C LEU A 232 14.70 1.13 -5.59
N GLN A 233 15.30 2.24 -5.99
CA GLN A 233 16.74 2.39 -6.06
C GLN A 233 17.38 2.31 -4.65
N ALA A 234 16.79 3.01 -3.68
CA ALA A 234 17.25 2.99 -2.29
C ALA A 234 17.29 1.56 -1.72
N LEU A 235 16.23 0.79 -1.95
CA LEU A 235 16.18 -0.62 -1.52
C LEU A 235 17.20 -1.50 -2.25
N ARG A 236 17.34 -1.36 -3.56
CA ARG A 236 18.31 -2.13 -4.35
C ARG A 236 19.75 -1.89 -3.92
N LEU A 237 20.07 -0.65 -3.59
CA LEU A 237 21.40 -0.23 -3.18
C LEU A 237 21.65 -0.39 -1.67
N GLN A 238 20.60 -0.70 -0.90
CA GLN A 238 20.63 -0.68 0.57
C GLN A 238 21.07 0.69 1.12
N GLN A 239 20.57 1.77 0.51
CA GLN A 239 20.90 3.17 0.80
C GLN A 239 19.61 3.94 1.12
N PRO A 240 19.05 3.80 2.33
CA PRO A 240 17.79 4.46 2.70
C PRO A 240 17.88 5.99 2.66
N GLU A 241 19.08 6.57 2.80
CA GLU A 241 19.33 8.00 2.74
C GLU A 241 18.89 8.66 1.42
N ILE A 242 18.62 7.89 0.37
CA ILE A 242 18.08 8.39 -0.90
C ILE A 242 16.67 8.95 -0.73
N VAL A 243 15.90 8.43 0.23
CA VAL A 243 14.47 8.74 0.43
C VAL A 243 14.05 8.91 1.90
N ASP A 244 14.96 8.85 2.87
CA ASP A 244 14.68 8.83 4.32
C ASP A 244 13.95 10.08 4.85
N THR A 245 13.98 11.19 4.11
CA THR A 245 13.25 12.42 4.45
C THR A 245 11.85 12.47 3.81
N GLU A 246 11.50 11.54 2.93
CA GLU A 246 10.28 11.55 2.13
C GLU A 246 9.39 10.33 2.39
N LEU A 247 9.97 9.17 2.71
CA LEU A 247 9.26 7.93 3.04
C LEU A 247 9.38 7.60 4.53
N ASP A 248 8.39 6.84 5.06
CA ASP A 248 8.40 6.34 6.45
C ASP A 248 9.45 5.25 6.67
#